data_825ee6f848920693054fcef0b07cb696
#
_entry.id   825ee6f848920693054fcef0b07cb696
#
_cell.length_a   1.000
_cell.length_b   1.000
_cell.length_c   1.000
_cell.angle_alpha   90.00
_cell.angle_beta   90.00
_cell.angle_gamma   90.00
#
_symmetry.space_group_name_H-M   'P 1'
#
loop_
_entity.id
_entity.type
_entity.pdbx_description
1 polymer ?
#
loop_
_entity_poly.entity_id
_entity_poly.type
_entity_poly.pdbx_seq_one_letter_code
_entity_poly.pdbx_strand_id
1 'polypeptide(L)'
;RVDVQKKNPALESVFAAPEQTIFLDANFFIPPDRSVMGTKPIPFLKFCEIWLDPIFDVFPNLAIHESVYRELVTDMVRDYVDSRQKEKPPRLRVYTDAELSEVEMALMQAYISKLALYSQYIPERDNAKDRGEVRSLSFMAVKKFLYFAANDTLPMNLIRKADALRTGLDEMELLEMYDVIYYLYCTGRYSTEGLRLLYKYEYY
;
A
#
# COMPACT_ATOMS: atom_id res chain seq x y z
N ARG A 1 -16.95 11.20 -12.38
CA ARG A 1 -18.17 10.50 -11.93
C ARG A 1 -17.78 9.08 -11.62
N VAL A 2 -17.94 8.68 -10.36
CA VAL A 2 -17.62 7.32 -9.91
C VAL A 2 -18.54 6.33 -10.62
N ASP A 3 -17.98 5.33 -11.27
CA ASP A 3 -18.78 4.23 -11.79
C ASP A 3 -19.07 3.25 -10.66
N VAL A 4 -20.20 3.43 -10.02
CA VAL A 4 -20.67 2.59 -8.90
C VAL A 4 -20.97 1.14 -9.27
N GLN A 5 -20.93 0.81 -10.56
CA GLN A 5 -21.16 -0.56 -11.05
C GLN A 5 -19.84 -1.30 -11.29
N LYS A 6 -18.73 -0.57 -11.39
CA LYS A 6 -17.40 -1.17 -11.59
C LYS A 6 -16.84 -1.60 -10.25
N LYS A 7 -17.04 -2.84 -9.89
CA LYS A 7 -16.40 -3.46 -8.73
C LYS A 7 -14.92 -3.71 -9.02
N ASN A 8 -14.06 -3.53 -8.02
CA ASN A 8 -12.67 -3.94 -8.10
C ASN A 8 -12.58 -5.46 -7.85
N PRO A 9 -12.17 -6.28 -8.84
CA PRO A 9 -12.07 -7.73 -8.67
C PRO A 9 -11.10 -8.13 -7.57
N ALA A 10 -10.01 -7.38 -7.37
CA ALA A 10 -9.03 -7.62 -6.31
C ALA A 10 -9.67 -7.50 -4.93
N LEU A 11 -10.53 -6.49 -4.73
CA LEU A 11 -11.23 -6.30 -3.46
C LEU A 11 -12.24 -7.44 -3.19
N GLU A 12 -12.97 -7.88 -4.22
CA GLU A 12 -13.86 -9.05 -4.10
C GLU A 12 -13.06 -10.32 -3.78
N SER A 13 -11.91 -10.52 -4.41
CA SER A 13 -11.03 -11.66 -4.18
C SER A 13 -10.48 -11.69 -2.74
N VAL A 14 -10.05 -10.54 -2.21
CA VAL A 14 -9.58 -10.42 -0.82
C VAL A 14 -10.69 -10.79 0.17
N PHE A 15 -11.93 -10.36 -0.07
CA PHE A 15 -13.04 -10.73 0.83
C PHE A 15 -13.44 -12.20 0.73
N ALA A 16 -13.22 -12.83 -0.43
CA ALA A 16 -13.42 -14.27 -0.58
C ALA A 16 -12.32 -15.12 0.10
N ALA A 17 -11.13 -14.53 0.30
CA ALA A 17 -9.98 -15.19 0.91
C ALA A 17 -9.32 -14.27 1.98
N PRO A 18 -9.97 -14.06 3.14
CA PRO A 18 -9.55 -13.08 4.15
C PRO A 18 -8.23 -13.43 4.83
N GLU A 19 -7.72 -14.63 4.67
CA GLU A 19 -6.38 -15.05 5.14
C GLU A 19 -5.24 -14.48 4.28
N GLN A 20 -5.54 -13.94 3.10
CA GLN A 20 -4.53 -13.35 2.22
C GLN A 20 -3.93 -12.09 2.83
N THR A 21 -2.62 -11.96 2.66
CA THR A 21 -1.87 -10.78 3.12
C THR A 21 -1.96 -9.67 2.08
N ILE A 22 -2.30 -8.46 2.53
CA ILE A 22 -2.31 -7.26 1.72
C ILE A 22 -1.10 -6.39 2.11
N PHE A 23 -0.22 -6.15 1.16
CA PHE A 23 0.88 -5.19 1.34
C PHE A 23 0.39 -3.77 1.08
N LEU A 24 0.72 -2.86 1.99
CA LEU A 24 0.37 -1.44 1.90
C LEU A 24 1.58 -0.62 1.48
N ASP A 25 1.35 0.34 0.61
CA ASP A 25 2.30 1.40 0.29
C ASP A 25 2.35 2.47 1.39
N ALA A 26 3.45 3.26 1.44
CA ALA A 26 3.65 4.33 2.42
C ALA A 26 2.50 5.34 2.44
N ASN A 27 1.92 5.64 1.29
CA ASN A 27 0.82 6.59 1.16
C ASN A 27 -0.46 6.19 1.90
N PHE A 28 -0.62 4.92 2.24
CA PHE A 28 -1.73 4.48 3.08
C PHE A 28 -1.62 4.96 4.53
N PHE A 29 -0.41 5.31 4.99
CA PHE A 29 -0.12 5.73 6.36
C PHE A 29 0.07 7.24 6.51
N ILE A 30 0.27 7.95 5.42
CA ILE A 30 0.61 9.38 5.42
C ILE A 30 -0.62 10.20 5.06
N PRO A 31 -1.08 11.11 5.96
CA PRO A 31 -2.18 12.00 5.61
C PRO A 31 -1.86 12.81 4.36
N PRO A 32 -2.80 12.95 3.41
CA PRO A 32 -2.58 13.75 2.21
C PRO A 32 -2.34 15.22 2.58
N ASP A 33 -1.26 15.79 2.07
CA ASP A 33 -0.92 17.19 2.28
C ASP A 33 -1.28 18.04 1.05
N ARG A 34 -2.24 18.92 1.23
CA ARG A 34 -2.67 19.92 0.24
C ARG A 34 -2.40 21.35 0.69
N SER A 35 -1.46 21.55 1.59
CA SER A 35 -1.07 22.87 2.10
C SER A 35 -0.65 23.84 0.98
N VAL A 36 -0.02 23.33 -0.07
CA VAL A 36 0.35 24.07 -1.28
C VAL A 36 -0.88 24.69 -1.98
N MET A 37 -2.06 24.09 -1.82
CA MET A 37 -3.33 24.57 -2.36
C MET A 37 -4.11 25.44 -1.34
N GLY A 38 -3.48 25.82 -0.22
CA GLY A 38 -4.09 26.64 0.83
C GLY A 38 -5.06 25.86 1.74
N THR A 39 -5.11 24.55 1.64
CA THR A 39 -5.95 23.72 2.51
C THR A 39 -5.19 23.33 3.78
N LYS A 40 -5.88 23.31 4.93
CA LYS A 40 -5.26 22.81 6.16
C LYS A 40 -5.04 21.30 6.07
N PRO A 41 -3.86 20.78 6.43
CA PRO A 41 -3.63 19.33 6.43
C PRO A 41 -4.60 18.62 7.39
N ILE A 42 -4.93 17.37 7.07
CA ILE A 42 -5.72 16.51 7.98
C ILE A 42 -4.81 16.15 9.16
N PRO A 43 -5.19 16.46 10.42
CA PRO A 43 -4.40 16.03 11.57
C PRO A 43 -4.29 14.50 11.62
N PHE A 44 -3.12 13.97 12.00
CA PHE A 44 -2.86 12.54 11.98
C PHE A 44 -3.89 11.73 12.79
N LEU A 45 -4.26 12.18 13.98
CA LEU A 45 -5.29 11.51 14.80
C LEU A 45 -6.65 11.44 14.08
N LYS A 46 -7.01 12.51 13.35
CA LYS A 46 -8.24 12.49 12.54
C LYS A 46 -8.11 11.55 11.34
N PHE A 47 -6.93 11.47 10.74
CA PHE A 47 -6.64 10.51 9.67
C PHE A 47 -6.71 9.06 10.17
N CYS A 48 -6.20 8.78 11.38
CA CYS A 48 -6.39 7.47 12.00
C CYS A 48 -7.86 7.11 12.12
N GLU A 49 -8.68 7.99 12.71
CA GLU A 49 -10.11 7.78 12.93
C GLU A 49 -10.89 7.52 11.63
N ILE A 50 -10.62 8.28 10.58
CA ILE A 50 -11.39 8.21 9.32
C ILE A 50 -10.86 7.18 8.32
N TRP A 51 -9.60 6.76 8.46
CA TRP A 51 -8.94 5.91 7.47
C TRP A 51 -8.22 4.71 8.06
N LEU A 52 -7.18 4.93 8.88
CA LEU A 52 -6.33 3.83 9.33
C LEU A 52 -7.10 2.83 10.20
N ASP A 53 -7.81 3.28 11.22
CA ASP A 53 -8.58 2.38 12.08
C ASP A 53 -9.64 1.60 11.29
N PRO A 54 -10.42 2.21 10.36
CA PRO A 54 -11.29 1.48 9.45
C PRO A 54 -10.61 0.40 8.61
N ILE A 55 -9.45 0.66 8.01
CA ILE A 55 -8.78 -0.36 7.19
C ILE A 55 -8.26 -1.51 8.04
N PHE A 56 -7.73 -1.23 9.22
CA PHE A 56 -7.32 -2.28 10.17
C PHE A 56 -8.52 -3.07 10.72
N ASP A 57 -9.70 -2.48 10.75
CA ASP A 57 -10.93 -3.15 11.17
C ASP A 57 -11.44 -4.13 10.10
N VAL A 58 -11.28 -3.77 8.83
CA VAL A 58 -11.79 -4.54 7.69
C VAL A 58 -10.82 -5.63 7.25
N PHE A 59 -9.51 -5.33 7.25
CA PHE A 59 -8.49 -6.23 6.71
C PHE A 59 -7.66 -6.85 7.85
N PRO A 60 -7.79 -8.15 8.11
CA PRO A 60 -7.13 -8.79 9.25
C PRO A 60 -5.63 -9.01 9.06
N ASN A 61 -5.15 -9.09 7.81
CA ASN A 61 -3.78 -9.48 7.47
C ASN A 61 -3.10 -8.39 6.63
N LEU A 62 -2.73 -7.29 7.28
CA LEU A 62 -1.99 -6.22 6.63
C LEU A 62 -0.48 -6.37 6.83
N ALA A 63 0.26 -5.96 5.81
CA ALA A 63 1.72 -6.00 5.83
C ALA A 63 2.33 -4.79 5.14
N ILE A 64 3.58 -4.51 5.48
CA ILE A 64 4.46 -3.62 4.74
C ILE A 64 5.83 -4.28 4.58
N HIS A 65 6.59 -3.85 3.60
CA HIS A 65 8.00 -4.17 3.51
C HIS A 65 8.85 -3.19 4.34
N GLU A 66 10.00 -3.61 4.83
CA GLU A 66 10.88 -2.73 5.63
C GLU A 66 11.31 -1.46 4.89
N SER A 67 11.38 -1.49 3.54
CA SER A 67 11.67 -0.28 2.75
C SER A 67 10.58 0.77 2.88
N VAL A 68 9.30 0.35 2.87
CA VAL A 68 8.16 1.22 3.15
C VAL A 68 8.19 1.72 4.59
N TYR A 69 8.48 0.85 5.57
CA TYR A 69 8.62 1.26 6.96
C TYR A 69 9.68 2.36 7.15
N ARG A 70 10.80 2.28 6.42
CA ARG A 70 11.86 3.31 6.44
C ARG A 70 11.42 4.66 5.88
N GLU A 71 10.42 4.71 5.02
CA GLU A 71 9.83 5.93 4.46
C GLU A 71 8.89 6.64 5.43
N LEU A 72 8.41 5.95 6.46
CA LEU A 72 7.56 6.52 7.49
C LEU A 72 8.42 7.35 8.47
N VAL A 73 8.77 8.58 8.08
CA VAL A 73 9.73 9.43 8.81
C VAL A 73 9.13 10.13 10.04
N THR A 74 7.79 10.24 10.13
CA THR A 74 7.11 10.94 11.22
C THR A 74 6.93 10.00 12.40
N ASP A 75 7.37 10.41 13.59
CA ASP A 75 7.27 9.60 14.82
C ASP A 75 5.85 9.10 15.09
N MET A 76 4.84 9.97 14.95
CA MET A 76 3.44 9.58 15.16
C MET A 76 2.98 8.45 14.24
N VAL A 77 3.43 8.42 12.98
CA VAL A 77 3.11 7.37 12.01
C VAL A 77 3.83 6.08 12.40
N ARG A 78 5.11 6.17 12.76
CA ARG A 78 5.91 5.02 13.23
C ARG A 78 5.32 4.41 14.50
N ASP A 79 5.00 5.23 15.48
CA ASP A 79 4.40 4.78 16.75
C ASP A 79 3.07 4.07 16.51
N TYR A 80 2.26 4.56 15.56
CA TYR A 80 1.02 3.90 15.16
C TYR A 80 1.31 2.52 14.55
N VAL A 81 2.20 2.44 13.58
CA VAL A 81 2.60 1.18 12.92
C VAL A 81 3.18 0.20 13.95
N ASP A 82 4.06 0.65 14.82
CA ASP A 82 4.66 -0.17 15.88
C ASP A 82 3.62 -0.69 16.88
N SER A 83 2.60 0.13 17.18
CA SER A 83 1.50 -0.31 18.05
C SER A 83 0.73 -1.48 17.41
N ARG A 84 0.45 -1.42 16.10
CA ARG A 84 -0.26 -2.47 15.37
C ARG A 84 0.55 -3.78 15.26
N GLN A 85 1.89 -3.67 15.22
CA GLN A 85 2.77 -4.84 15.24
C GLN A 85 2.77 -5.54 16.63
N LYS A 86 2.63 -4.76 17.73
CA LYS A 86 2.65 -5.27 19.10
C LYS A 86 1.31 -5.85 19.56
N GLU A 87 0.24 -5.70 18.80
CA GLU A 87 -1.06 -6.31 19.12
C GLU A 87 -0.97 -7.85 19.10
N LYS A 88 -1.90 -8.50 19.77
CA LYS A 88 -1.95 -9.98 19.83
C LYS A 88 -3.33 -10.48 19.43
N PRO A 89 -3.50 -11.07 18.24
CA PRO A 89 -2.47 -11.24 17.19
C PRO A 89 -2.06 -9.90 16.56
N PRO A 90 -0.86 -9.82 15.95
CA PRO A 90 -0.41 -8.61 15.24
C PRO A 90 -1.39 -8.25 14.12
N ARG A 91 -1.74 -6.96 14.04
CA ARG A 91 -2.63 -6.44 12.99
C ARG A 91 -1.86 -5.95 11.76
N LEU A 92 -0.55 -5.74 11.92
CA LEU A 92 0.37 -5.37 10.84
C LEU A 92 1.66 -6.18 10.98
N ARG A 93 2.17 -6.71 9.88
CA ARG A 93 3.47 -7.36 9.82
C ARG A 93 4.44 -6.54 8.97
N VAL A 94 5.65 -6.33 9.46
CA VAL A 94 6.76 -5.78 8.69
C VAL A 94 7.61 -6.93 8.20
N TYR A 95 7.66 -7.14 6.89
CA TYR A 95 8.53 -8.12 6.25
C TYR A 95 9.88 -7.50 5.93
N THR A 96 10.93 -8.28 6.05
CA THR A 96 12.31 -7.85 5.84
C THR A 96 13.04 -8.73 4.84
N ASP A 97 14.05 -8.17 4.17
CA ASP A 97 14.92 -8.94 3.28
C ASP A 97 15.65 -10.09 4.00
N ALA A 98 15.85 -9.98 5.31
CA ALA A 98 16.47 -11.03 6.13
C ALA A 98 15.64 -12.33 6.18
N GLU A 99 14.36 -12.30 5.78
CA GLU A 99 13.49 -13.47 5.68
C GLU A 99 13.67 -14.23 4.35
N LEU A 100 14.54 -13.75 3.46
CA LEU A 100 14.83 -14.40 2.18
C LEU A 100 16.02 -15.35 2.29
N SER A 101 15.89 -16.51 1.66
CA SER A 101 17.04 -17.39 1.40
C SER A 101 17.99 -16.74 0.36
N GLU A 102 19.19 -17.27 0.21
CA GLU A 102 20.16 -16.78 -0.79
C GLU A 102 19.61 -16.81 -2.22
N VAL A 103 18.85 -17.86 -2.56
CA VAL A 103 18.21 -18.00 -3.88
C VAL A 103 17.11 -16.96 -4.06
N GLU A 104 16.28 -16.77 -3.05
CA GLU A 104 15.22 -15.76 -3.06
C GLU A 104 15.80 -14.35 -3.14
N MET A 105 16.92 -14.08 -2.45
CA MET A 105 17.61 -12.80 -2.52
C MET A 105 18.14 -12.52 -3.93
N ALA A 106 18.77 -13.51 -4.58
CA ALA A 106 19.22 -13.38 -5.95
C ALA A 106 18.05 -13.11 -6.92
N LEU A 107 16.94 -13.78 -6.73
CA LEU A 107 15.72 -13.56 -7.51
C LEU A 107 15.14 -12.17 -7.25
N MET A 108 15.10 -11.71 -6.01
CA MET A 108 14.67 -10.35 -5.65
C MET A 108 15.52 -9.28 -6.36
N GLN A 109 16.85 -9.46 -6.41
CA GLN A 109 17.72 -8.52 -7.13
C GLN A 109 17.43 -8.48 -8.63
N ALA A 110 17.07 -9.61 -9.24
CA ALA A 110 16.61 -9.64 -10.63
C ALA A 110 15.31 -8.86 -10.84
N TYR A 111 14.34 -8.99 -9.93
CA TYR A 111 13.12 -8.17 -9.96
C TYR A 111 13.42 -6.69 -9.76
N ILE A 112 14.23 -6.33 -8.74
CA ILE A 112 14.65 -4.94 -8.49
C ILE A 112 15.26 -4.33 -9.76
N SER A 113 16.23 -5.00 -10.38
CA SER A 113 16.89 -4.52 -11.60
C SER A 113 15.90 -4.30 -12.76
N LYS A 114 14.90 -5.16 -12.87
CA LYS A 114 13.86 -5.05 -13.90
C LYS A 114 12.89 -3.90 -13.62
N LEU A 115 12.38 -3.78 -12.39
CA LEU A 115 11.41 -2.75 -12.03
C LEU A 115 12.04 -1.35 -12.00
N ALA A 116 13.33 -1.26 -11.63
CA ALA A 116 14.09 -0.02 -11.66
C ALA A 116 14.14 0.65 -13.04
N LEU A 117 14.06 -0.13 -14.13
CA LEU A 117 14.00 0.41 -15.49
C LEU A 117 12.80 1.33 -15.74
N TYR A 118 11.75 1.20 -14.94
CA TYR A 118 10.50 1.96 -15.07
C TYR A 118 10.29 2.96 -13.95
N SER A 119 11.29 3.15 -13.07
CA SER A 119 11.22 3.99 -11.87
C SER A 119 12.37 5.00 -11.83
N GLN A 120 12.38 5.82 -10.79
CA GLN A 120 13.51 6.71 -10.47
C GLN A 120 14.44 6.09 -9.42
N TYR A 121 14.19 4.85 -9.01
CA TYR A 121 15.08 4.13 -8.12
C TYR A 121 16.30 3.62 -8.87
N ILE A 122 17.48 3.89 -8.33
CA ILE A 122 18.79 3.45 -8.87
C ILE A 122 19.39 2.47 -7.86
N PRO A 123 19.31 1.15 -8.12
CA PRO A 123 19.74 0.13 -7.15
C PRO A 123 21.18 0.31 -6.63
N GLU A 124 22.11 0.74 -7.50
CA GLU A 124 23.52 0.94 -7.16
C GLU A 124 23.76 2.11 -6.20
N ARG A 125 22.80 3.04 -6.11
CA ARG A 125 22.84 4.23 -5.23
C ARG A 125 21.92 4.11 -4.03
N ASP A 126 21.02 3.13 -4.05
CA ASP A 126 19.95 2.95 -3.06
C ASP A 126 19.24 4.28 -2.69
N ASN A 127 18.95 5.11 -3.70
CA ASN A 127 18.28 6.39 -3.49
C ASN A 127 16.85 6.19 -2.99
N ALA A 128 16.33 7.17 -2.25
CA ALA A 128 15.02 7.05 -1.60
C ALA A 128 13.82 7.02 -2.58
N LYS A 129 13.96 7.65 -3.77
CA LYS A 129 12.85 7.78 -4.71
C LYS A 129 12.44 6.44 -5.29
N ASP A 130 11.17 6.10 -5.18
CA ASP A 130 10.53 4.87 -5.66
C ASP A 130 11.13 3.56 -5.06
N ARG A 131 11.97 3.68 -4.02
CA ARG A 131 12.62 2.53 -3.37
C ARG A 131 11.63 1.62 -2.70
N GLY A 132 10.68 2.20 -1.96
CA GLY A 132 9.66 1.45 -1.23
C GLY A 132 8.85 0.57 -2.15
N GLU A 133 8.35 1.15 -3.24
CA GLU A 133 7.53 0.44 -4.22
C GLU A 133 8.30 -0.66 -4.94
N VAL A 134 9.51 -0.33 -5.45
CA VAL A 134 10.33 -1.30 -6.20
C VAL A 134 10.72 -2.49 -5.32
N ARG A 135 11.17 -2.24 -4.09
CA ARG A 135 11.59 -3.33 -3.17
C ARG A 135 10.40 -4.13 -2.67
N SER A 136 9.28 -3.48 -2.32
CA SER A 136 8.07 -4.18 -1.89
C SER A 136 7.53 -5.10 -2.97
N LEU A 137 7.36 -4.61 -4.19
CA LEU A 137 6.88 -5.41 -5.31
C LEU A 137 7.83 -6.56 -5.65
N SER A 138 9.15 -6.33 -5.57
CA SER A 138 10.15 -7.38 -5.79
C SER A 138 10.09 -8.46 -4.72
N PHE A 139 9.99 -8.08 -3.45
CA PHE A 139 9.82 -9.01 -2.33
C PHE A 139 8.53 -9.84 -2.48
N MET A 140 7.42 -9.17 -2.78
CA MET A 140 6.12 -9.82 -3.01
C MET A 140 6.17 -10.83 -4.15
N ALA A 141 6.83 -10.49 -5.27
CA ALA A 141 6.99 -11.38 -6.42
C ALA A 141 7.74 -12.67 -6.02
N VAL A 142 8.80 -12.54 -5.23
CA VAL A 142 9.59 -13.68 -4.73
C VAL A 142 8.79 -14.55 -3.78
N LYS A 143 8.08 -13.93 -2.81
CA LYS A 143 7.30 -14.63 -1.78
C LYS A 143 5.91 -15.06 -2.23
N LYS A 144 5.53 -14.72 -3.48
CA LYS A 144 4.21 -15.04 -4.05
C LYS A 144 3.04 -14.42 -3.31
N PHE A 145 3.22 -13.19 -2.78
CA PHE A 145 2.12 -12.38 -2.29
C PHE A 145 1.36 -11.77 -3.46
N LEU A 146 0.03 -11.70 -3.34
CA LEU A 146 -0.83 -11.35 -4.47
C LEU A 146 -1.35 -9.91 -4.40
N TYR A 147 -1.59 -9.36 -3.21
CA TYR A 147 -2.33 -8.10 -3.08
C TYR A 147 -1.44 -6.95 -2.64
N PHE A 148 -1.37 -5.92 -3.47
CA PHE A 148 -0.70 -4.66 -3.17
C PHE A 148 -1.68 -3.50 -3.17
N ALA A 149 -1.71 -2.73 -2.09
CA ALA A 149 -2.56 -1.56 -1.97
C ALA A 149 -1.74 -0.27 -2.15
N ALA A 150 -2.07 0.52 -3.15
CA ALA A 150 -1.34 1.74 -3.51
C ALA A 150 -2.27 2.86 -3.99
N ASN A 151 -1.76 4.09 -3.92
CA ASN A 151 -2.37 5.26 -4.53
C ASN A 151 -1.46 5.92 -5.58
N ASP A 152 -0.21 5.52 -5.67
CA ASP A 152 0.77 6.07 -6.59
C ASP A 152 0.71 5.45 -7.98
N THR A 153 0.98 6.28 -8.98
CA THR A 153 0.94 5.90 -10.40
C THR A 153 1.96 4.82 -10.75
N LEU A 154 3.15 4.84 -10.12
CA LEU A 154 4.23 3.89 -10.46
C LEU A 154 3.83 2.44 -10.16
N PRO A 155 3.52 2.05 -8.91
CA PRO A 155 3.17 0.66 -8.63
C PRO A 155 1.91 0.21 -9.36
N MET A 156 0.92 1.12 -9.52
CA MET A 156 -0.29 0.85 -10.29
C MET A 156 0.03 0.49 -11.75
N ASN A 157 0.93 1.22 -12.40
CA ASN A 157 1.34 0.94 -13.77
C ASN A 157 2.16 -0.34 -13.90
N LEU A 158 3.07 -0.61 -12.94
CA LEU A 158 3.92 -1.81 -12.94
C LEU A 158 3.08 -3.09 -12.85
N ILE A 159 2.01 -3.08 -12.04
CA ILE A 159 1.10 -4.21 -11.88
C ILE A 159 0.15 -4.30 -13.08
N ARG A 160 -0.59 -3.21 -13.42
CA ARG A 160 -1.60 -3.23 -14.48
C ARG A 160 -1.05 -3.52 -15.87
N LYS A 161 0.21 -3.17 -16.12
CA LYS A 161 0.90 -3.38 -17.39
C LYS A 161 1.97 -4.47 -17.30
N ALA A 162 1.85 -5.37 -16.33
CA ALA A 162 2.87 -6.36 -16.03
C ALA A 162 3.28 -7.18 -17.25
N ASP A 163 2.31 -7.69 -18.02
CA ASP A 163 2.55 -8.42 -19.25
C ASP A 163 3.28 -7.56 -20.31
N ALA A 164 2.75 -6.37 -20.60
CA ALA A 164 3.32 -5.47 -21.62
C ALA A 164 4.75 -5.00 -21.25
N LEU A 165 5.02 -4.74 -19.98
CA LEU A 165 6.32 -4.33 -19.45
C LEU A 165 7.21 -5.53 -19.10
N ARG A 166 6.66 -6.74 -19.14
CA ARG A 166 7.33 -7.98 -18.76
C ARG A 166 7.95 -7.91 -17.36
N THR A 167 7.22 -7.29 -16.42
CA THR A 167 7.71 -7.12 -15.06
C THR A 167 7.75 -8.42 -14.28
N GLY A 168 6.89 -9.39 -14.62
CA GLY A 168 6.69 -10.62 -13.87
C GLY A 168 5.78 -10.45 -12.65
N LEU A 169 4.96 -9.38 -12.64
CA LEU A 169 3.97 -9.09 -11.59
C LEU A 169 2.54 -9.47 -12.03
N ASP A 170 2.42 -10.33 -13.05
CA ASP A 170 1.15 -10.65 -13.73
C ASP A 170 0.10 -11.29 -12.82
N GLU A 171 0.55 -11.96 -11.76
CA GLU A 171 -0.35 -12.57 -10.77
C GLU A 171 -0.76 -11.60 -9.65
N MET A 172 -0.15 -10.40 -9.60
CA MET A 172 -0.47 -9.43 -8.56
C MET A 172 -1.77 -8.69 -8.84
N GLU A 173 -2.52 -8.48 -7.78
CA GLU A 173 -3.78 -7.76 -7.75
C GLU A 173 -3.59 -6.41 -7.06
N LEU A 174 -4.13 -5.34 -7.66
CA LEU A 174 -4.02 -3.99 -7.15
C LEU A 174 -5.29 -3.58 -6.41
N LEU A 175 -5.12 -3.13 -5.16
CA LEU A 175 -6.14 -2.45 -4.38
C LEU A 175 -5.88 -0.95 -4.41
N GLU A 176 -6.71 -0.19 -5.12
CA GLU A 176 -6.58 1.26 -5.12
C GLU A 176 -7.19 1.87 -3.86
N MET A 177 -6.54 2.88 -3.31
CA MET A 177 -7.06 3.62 -2.14
C MET A 177 -8.50 4.10 -2.38
N TYR A 178 -8.80 4.52 -3.61
CA TYR A 178 -10.14 4.90 -4.04
C TYR A 178 -11.18 3.79 -3.80
N ASP A 179 -10.89 2.56 -4.20
CA ASP A 179 -11.82 1.44 -4.07
C ASP A 179 -12.08 1.10 -2.60
N VAL A 180 -11.03 1.19 -1.77
CA VAL A 180 -11.13 0.99 -0.33
C VAL A 180 -11.98 2.08 0.32
N ILE A 181 -11.74 3.37 -0.01
CA ILE A 181 -12.56 4.50 0.47
C ILE A 181 -14.03 4.28 0.09
N TYR A 182 -14.29 3.90 -1.17
CA TYR A 182 -15.64 3.67 -1.66
C TYR A 182 -16.32 2.49 -0.94
N TYR A 183 -15.58 1.40 -0.74
CA TYR A 183 -16.08 0.26 0.02
C TYR A 183 -16.47 0.65 1.46
N LEU A 184 -15.57 1.31 2.19
CA LEU A 184 -15.83 1.79 3.55
C LEU A 184 -17.06 2.72 3.60
N TYR A 185 -17.18 3.61 2.60
CA TYR A 185 -18.35 4.49 2.47
C TYR A 185 -19.65 3.71 2.29
N CYS A 186 -19.66 2.69 1.44
CA CYS A 186 -20.85 1.90 1.14
C CYS A 186 -21.28 1.01 2.31
N THR A 187 -20.39 0.61 3.22
CA THR A 187 -20.73 -0.18 4.41
C THR A 187 -21.64 0.57 5.38
N GLY A 188 -21.59 1.91 5.36
CA GLY A 188 -22.33 2.76 6.31
C GLY A 188 -21.86 2.63 7.77
N ARG A 189 -20.77 1.87 8.05
CA ARG A 189 -20.24 1.61 9.39
C ARG A 189 -19.30 2.71 9.90
N TYR A 190 -18.70 3.48 8.97
CA TYR A 190 -17.67 4.48 9.24
C TYR A 190 -18.14 5.90 8.90
N SER A 191 -17.39 6.92 9.36
CA SER A 191 -17.73 8.31 9.15
C SER A 191 -17.84 8.69 7.66
N THR A 192 -19.04 8.78 7.14
CA THR A 192 -19.31 9.19 5.75
C THR A 192 -18.71 10.55 5.40
N GLU A 193 -18.79 11.50 6.35
CA GLU A 193 -18.22 12.84 6.20
C GLU A 193 -16.68 12.76 6.17
N GLY A 194 -16.08 11.97 7.06
CA GLY A 194 -14.63 11.75 7.11
C GLY A 194 -14.10 11.12 5.82
N LEU A 195 -14.76 10.07 5.32
CA LEU A 195 -14.36 9.41 4.06
C LEU A 195 -14.51 10.34 2.84
N ARG A 196 -15.57 11.17 2.80
CA ARG A 196 -15.73 12.20 1.76
C ARG A 196 -14.64 13.28 1.84
N LEU A 197 -14.25 13.67 3.06
CA LEU A 197 -13.16 14.59 3.28
C LEU A 197 -11.85 14.01 2.74
N LEU A 198 -11.51 12.78 3.14
CA LEU A 198 -10.32 12.06 2.65
C LEU A 198 -10.31 11.98 1.13
N TYR A 199 -11.41 11.54 0.52
CA TYR A 199 -11.54 11.46 -0.93
C TYR A 199 -11.27 12.79 -1.63
N LYS A 200 -11.75 13.92 -1.09
CA LYS A 200 -11.47 15.23 -1.64
C LYS A 200 -9.99 15.61 -1.52
N TYR A 201 -9.35 15.22 -0.42
CA TYR A 201 -7.93 15.51 -0.22
C TYR A 201 -7.05 14.68 -1.15
N GLU A 202 -7.45 13.47 -1.50
CA GLU A 202 -6.67 12.60 -2.40
C GLU A 202 -6.88 12.96 -3.88
N TYR A 203 -8.10 13.28 -4.30
CA TYR A 203 -8.46 13.29 -5.72
C TYR A 203 -8.94 14.62 -6.27
N TYR A 204 -9.10 15.68 -5.45
CA TYR A 204 -9.52 17.02 -5.86
C TYR A 204 -8.59 18.10 -5.33
#